data_7bb52abad612197ccbcaaf2d5fd8b673
#
_entry.id   7bb52abad612197ccbcaaf2d5fd8b673
#
_cell.length_a   1.000
_cell.length_b   1.000
_cell.length_c   1.000
_cell.angle_alpha   90.00
_cell.angle_beta   90.00
_cell.angle_gamma   90.00
#
_symmetry.space_group_name_H-M   'P 1'
#
loop_
_entity.id
_entity.type
_entity.pdbx_description
1 polymer ?
#
loop_
_entity_poly.entity_id
_entity_poly.type
_entity_poly.pdbx_seq_one_letter_code
_entity_poly.pdbx_strand_id
1 'polypeptide(L)'
;VPIDDRPVTAALPVMLGRIAGVRVEAPPRDLIGGFLEPGRSDDLIAWLNREAARRQTRAFVVSTDMLAYGGLIASRVPGASYADAVFRLREVTQLRLESPGAWIGAFGTIMRLAPTGLPAGTPFFAAYPIWPYLQQYANLHDPPLPGEAVSAEHLRDLIGEPALGDYLATRARNLAVDRLLLQMTATGVIDRLVLGQDDAGPVGLHVREVTLLQSELAGANLANRASIEPGADELGMALVAHAIARAATWTPRIGVHYSTPAGALYQDPIEYAPISAAIEALIGVCGAVRDDSESEIALYVRVPGTTSSEDDAFIREMKNDVDRGRSVAFADLSYLASYRDQAAFAQRLLASGLASRLDAYASWNTNANTVGTALAEAIAAGAGRRMHTYDALAHRTFTFVRFVDDYAYHDEVRPQLNATLAAQGITDHTLLAPGAATSIEQLDRSLLWNDAVGILSQLDPGYHVAAISIRLPWRRTFETSVDVGIAPDI
;
A
#
# COMPACT_ATOMS: atom_id res chain seq x y z
N VAL A 1 11.92 -6.92 -2.17
CA VAL A 1 12.35 -5.52 -2.29
C VAL A 1 11.12 -4.64 -2.24
N PRO A 2 10.96 -3.77 -1.23
CA PRO A 2 9.84 -2.86 -1.09
C PRO A 2 9.95 -1.68 -2.06
N ILE A 3 8.84 -0.92 -2.20
CA ILE A 3 8.81 0.27 -3.07
C ILE A 3 9.46 1.51 -2.42
N ASP A 4 9.48 1.56 -1.08
CA ASP A 4 10.17 2.59 -0.27
C ASP A 4 10.37 2.08 1.17
N ASP A 5 10.87 2.94 2.08
CA ASP A 5 11.21 2.58 3.45
C ASP A 5 10.09 2.82 4.48
N ARG A 6 8.88 3.18 4.04
CA ARG A 6 7.73 3.34 4.95
C ARG A 6 7.33 2.00 5.58
N PRO A 7 6.78 1.99 6.80
CA PRO A 7 6.40 0.76 7.49
C PRO A 7 5.47 -0.13 6.68
N VAL A 8 4.47 0.46 6.04
CA VAL A 8 3.45 -0.25 5.25
C VAL A 8 4.05 -1.01 4.06
N THR A 9 5.13 -0.52 3.49
CA THR A 9 5.80 -1.13 2.33
C THR A 9 6.97 -2.03 2.73
N ALA A 10 7.69 -1.72 3.82
CA ALA A 10 8.92 -2.42 4.20
C ALA A 10 8.74 -3.34 5.42
N ALA A 11 8.02 -2.91 6.48
CA ALA A 11 7.89 -3.68 7.71
C ALA A 11 6.72 -4.67 7.68
N LEU A 12 5.53 -4.23 7.24
CA LEU A 12 4.34 -5.08 7.25
C LEU A 12 4.50 -6.38 6.43
N PRO A 13 5.11 -6.39 5.23
CA PRO A 13 5.37 -7.64 4.52
C PRO A 13 6.21 -8.64 5.31
N VAL A 14 7.17 -8.16 6.11
CA VAL A 14 7.98 -9.02 6.99
C VAL A 14 7.14 -9.57 8.14
N MET A 15 6.25 -8.75 8.70
CA MET A 15 5.34 -9.17 9.77
C MET A 15 4.33 -10.22 9.26
N LEU A 16 3.82 -10.11 8.03
CA LEU A 16 2.98 -11.16 7.41
C LEU A 16 3.70 -12.51 7.36
N GLY A 17 4.98 -12.51 7.00
CA GLY A 17 5.79 -13.73 7.04
C GLY A 17 5.83 -14.35 8.42
N ARG A 18 6.00 -13.56 9.48
CA ARG A 18 6.00 -14.04 10.87
C ARG A 18 4.68 -14.68 11.25
N ILE A 19 3.54 -14.08 10.87
CA ILE A 19 2.20 -14.66 11.10
C ILE A 19 2.11 -16.08 10.55
N ALA A 20 2.59 -16.27 9.32
CA ALA A 20 2.55 -17.56 8.63
C ALA A 20 3.68 -18.53 9.04
N GLY A 21 4.65 -18.12 9.88
CA GLY A 21 5.85 -18.88 10.16
C GLY A 21 6.79 -19.03 8.95
N VAL A 22 6.74 -18.07 8.02
CA VAL A 22 7.57 -17.98 6.82
C VAL A 22 8.58 -16.86 6.99
N ARG A 23 9.84 -17.13 6.71
CA ARG A 23 10.88 -16.11 6.76
C ARG A 23 10.81 -15.21 5.53
N VAL A 24 10.46 -13.95 5.73
CA VAL A 24 10.52 -12.89 4.73
C VAL A 24 11.73 -12.01 5.03
N GLU A 25 12.68 -11.97 4.10
CA GLU A 25 13.87 -11.13 4.18
C GLU A 25 13.65 -9.83 3.42
N ALA A 26 13.80 -8.70 4.09
CA ALA A 26 13.85 -7.39 3.48
C ALA A 26 15.32 -6.92 3.36
N PRO A 27 15.65 -6.07 2.36
CA PRO A 27 16.97 -5.47 2.29
C PRO A 27 17.22 -4.55 3.48
N PRO A 28 18.49 -4.31 3.84
CA PRO A 28 18.86 -3.31 4.84
C PRO A 28 18.23 -1.96 4.53
N ARG A 29 17.73 -1.28 5.58
CA ARG A 29 16.95 -0.04 5.41
C ARG A 29 17.74 1.08 4.74
N ASP A 30 19.05 1.13 4.97
CA ASP A 30 19.96 2.12 4.35
C ASP A 30 20.17 1.93 2.84
N LEU A 31 19.69 0.82 2.28
CA LEU A 31 19.68 0.56 0.83
C LEU A 31 18.37 1.02 0.15
N ILE A 32 17.33 1.17 0.93
CA ILE A 32 15.97 1.46 0.43
C ILE A 32 15.80 2.98 0.34
N GLY A 33 15.14 3.46 -0.71
CA GLY A 33 14.83 4.88 -0.87
C GLY A 33 13.83 5.39 0.14
N GLY A 34 14.11 6.57 0.68
CA GLY A 34 13.19 7.34 1.51
C GLY A 34 12.42 8.39 0.70
N PHE A 35 11.98 9.47 1.39
CA PHE A 35 11.15 10.50 0.75
C PHE A 35 11.87 11.24 -0.38
N LEU A 36 13.04 11.85 -0.09
CA LEU A 36 13.80 12.63 -1.04
C LEU A 36 15.12 11.94 -1.48
N GLU A 37 15.46 10.85 -0.81
CA GLU A 37 16.69 10.12 -1.05
C GLU A 37 16.37 8.85 -1.85
N PRO A 38 16.76 8.76 -3.12
CA PRO A 38 16.59 7.52 -3.87
C PRO A 38 17.35 6.36 -3.24
N GLY A 39 16.77 5.16 -3.31
CA GLY A 39 17.46 3.94 -2.90
C GLY A 39 18.70 3.66 -3.72
N ARG A 40 19.64 2.95 -3.13
CA ARG A 40 20.91 2.57 -3.76
C ARG A 40 20.71 1.32 -4.62
N SER A 41 20.14 1.51 -5.83
CA SER A 41 19.74 0.43 -6.74
C SER A 41 20.84 -0.60 -6.98
N ASP A 42 22.08 -0.18 -7.18
CA ASP A 42 23.19 -1.11 -7.45
C ASP A 42 23.55 -1.97 -6.22
N ASP A 43 23.50 -1.39 -5.02
CA ASP A 43 23.71 -2.12 -3.77
C ASP A 43 22.54 -3.07 -3.47
N LEU A 44 21.30 -2.68 -3.80
CA LEU A 44 20.12 -3.54 -3.72
C LEU A 44 20.22 -4.73 -4.65
N ILE A 45 20.68 -4.53 -5.87
CA ILE A 45 20.96 -5.59 -6.84
C ILE A 45 22.01 -6.56 -6.27
N ALA A 46 23.11 -6.03 -5.73
CA ALA A 46 24.12 -6.86 -5.10
C ALA A 46 23.57 -7.63 -3.89
N TRP A 47 22.63 -7.06 -3.13
CA TRP A 47 21.96 -7.77 -2.05
C TRP A 47 21.07 -8.89 -2.59
N LEU A 48 20.23 -8.62 -3.62
CA LEU A 48 19.37 -9.62 -4.25
C LEU A 48 20.17 -10.81 -4.78
N ASN A 49 21.30 -10.55 -5.44
CA ASN A 49 22.16 -11.61 -5.99
C ASN A 49 22.77 -12.47 -4.87
N ARG A 50 23.12 -11.86 -3.72
CA ARG A 50 23.56 -12.65 -2.55
C ARG A 50 22.44 -13.54 -2.01
N GLU A 51 21.19 -13.05 -1.95
CA GLU A 51 20.05 -13.86 -1.50
C GLU A 51 19.73 -14.99 -2.50
N ALA A 52 19.82 -14.74 -3.79
CA ALA A 52 19.65 -15.77 -4.83
C ALA A 52 20.74 -16.86 -4.73
N ALA A 53 22.00 -16.45 -4.53
CA ALA A 53 23.14 -17.37 -4.40
C ALA A 53 23.03 -18.33 -3.22
N ARG A 54 22.27 -17.98 -2.18
CA ARG A 54 22.00 -18.90 -1.05
C ARG A 54 21.16 -20.11 -1.42
N ARG A 55 20.44 -20.07 -2.56
CA ARG A 55 19.57 -21.14 -3.09
C ARG A 55 18.51 -21.65 -2.11
N GLN A 56 18.19 -20.86 -1.09
CA GLN A 56 17.16 -21.16 -0.08
C GLN A 56 15.88 -20.36 -0.33
N THR A 57 15.97 -19.28 -1.10
CA THR A 57 14.85 -18.39 -1.42
C THR A 57 13.92 -19.08 -2.42
N ARG A 58 12.65 -19.25 -2.02
CA ARG A 58 11.62 -19.90 -2.83
C ARG A 58 10.77 -18.91 -3.61
N ALA A 59 10.75 -17.65 -3.18
CA ALA A 59 10.03 -16.59 -3.85
C ALA A 59 10.79 -15.26 -3.72
N PHE A 60 10.74 -14.45 -4.77
CA PHE A 60 11.18 -13.07 -4.77
C PHE A 60 9.97 -12.18 -5.03
N VAL A 61 9.75 -11.17 -4.20
CA VAL A 61 8.79 -10.10 -4.40
C VAL A 61 9.55 -8.81 -4.59
N VAL A 62 9.42 -8.18 -5.76
CA VAL A 62 10.34 -7.13 -6.19
C VAL A 62 9.57 -5.91 -6.69
N SER A 63 9.78 -4.77 -6.01
CA SER A 63 9.42 -3.47 -6.59
C SER A 63 10.37 -3.12 -7.74
N THR A 64 9.81 -2.99 -8.92
CA THR A 64 10.56 -2.59 -10.12
C THR A 64 10.94 -1.12 -10.07
N ASP A 65 10.12 -0.26 -9.42
CA ASP A 65 10.42 1.15 -9.23
C ASP A 65 11.64 1.35 -8.31
N MET A 66 11.75 0.53 -7.26
CA MET A 66 12.92 0.57 -6.39
C MET A 66 14.20 0.18 -7.14
N LEU A 67 14.15 -0.86 -7.96
CA LEU A 67 15.31 -1.27 -8.75
C LEU A 67 15.63 -0.26 -9.85
N ALA A 68 14.63 0.18 -10.61
CA ALA A 68 14.82 1.05 -11.76
C ALA A 68 15.24 2.47 -11.38
N TYR A 69 14.59 3.04 -10.38
CA TYR A 69 14.66 4.47 -10.08
C TYR A 69 15.16 4.78 -8.67
N GLY A 70 15.10 3.83 -7.75
CA GLY A 70 15.40 4.02 -6.33
C GLY A 70 14.14 4.28 -5.48
N GLY A 71 12.92 3.94 -5.97
CA GLY A 71 11.69 3.98 -5.19
C GLY A 71 10.56 4.81 -5.77
N LEU A 72 9.44 4.83 -5.04
CA LEU A 72 8.18 5.45 -5.46
C LEU A 72 8.33 6.93 -5.81
N ILE A 73 8.93 7.73 -4.94
CA ILE A 73 9.09 9.18 -5.17
C ILE A 73 10.11 9.42 -6.30
N ALA A 74 11.21 8.67 -6.33
CA ALA A 74 12.22 8.76 -7.36
C ALA A 74 11.70 8.39 -8.76
N SER A 75 10.69 7.50 -8.85
CA SER A 75 10.04 7.16 -10.12
C SER A 75 9.27 8.33 -10.74
N ARG A 76 8.79 9.28 -9.91
CA ARG A 76 7.92 10.39 -10.30
C ARG A 76 8.67 11.65 -10.78
N VAL A 77 10.00 11.61 -10.79
CA VAL A 77 10.83 12.78 -11.08
C VAL A 77 11.91 12.46 -12.13
N PRO A 78 12.48 13.45 -12.81
CA PRO A 78 13.67 13.26 -13.63
C PRO A 78 14.82 12.67 -12.80
N GLY A 79 15.57 11.77 -13.37
CA GLY A 79 16.68 11.08 -12.68
C GLY A 79 17.24 9.97 -13.56
N ALA A 80 17.07 8.71 -13.16
CA ALA A 80 17.47 7.57 -13.95
C ALA A 80 16.85 7.59 -15.35
N SER A 81 17.64 7.37 -16.37
CA SER A 81 17.17 7.25 -17.76
C SER A 81 16.47 5.91 -18.01
N TYR A 82 15.78 5.79 -19.15
CA TYR A 82 15.25 4.48 -19.59
C TYR A 82 16.36 3.43 -19.73
N ALA A 83 17.52 3.81 -20.22
CA ALA A 83 18.65 2.90 -20.37
C ALA A 83 19.17 2.41 -19.02
N ASP A 84 19.24 3.27 -17.99
CA ASP A 84 19.61 2.89 -16.63
C ASP A 84 18.58 1.93 -16.05
N ALA A 85 17.28 2.23 -16.20
CA ALA A 85 16.21 1.36 -15.74
C ALA A 85 16.26 -0.03 -16.38
N VAL A 86 16.44 -0.11 -17.70
CA VAL A 86 16.60 -1.37 -18.44
C VAL A 86 17.84 -2.13 -17.95
N PHE A 87 18.97 -1.45 -17.76
CA PHE A 87 20.19 -2.08 -17.26
C PHE A 87 19.96 -2.73 -15.89
N ARG A 88 19.34 -2.02 -14.95
CA ARG A 88 19.04 -2.53 -13.60
C ARG A 88 18.00 -3.64 -13.60
N LEU A 89 16.96 -3.54 -14.41
CA LEU A 89 15.90 -4.56 -14.49
C LEU A 89 16.37 -5.87 -15.15
N ARG A 90 17.49 -5.89 -15.86
CA ARG A 90 18.14 -7.13 -16.30
C ARG A 90 18.45 -8.08 -15.15
N GLU A 91 18.66 -7.55 -13.96
CA GLU A 91 18.93 -8.36 -12.76
C GLU A 91 17.75 -9.26 -12.38
N VAL A 92 16.52 -8.89 -12.70
CA VAL A 92 15.35 -9.79 -12.52
C VAL A 92 15.47 -11.01 -13.48
N THR A 93 16.03 -10.83 -14.67
CA THR A 93 16.35 -11.95 -15.57
C THR A 93 17.48 -12.80 -14.99
N GLN A 94 18.49 -12.19 -14.38
CA GLN A 94 19.57 -12.90 -13.72
C GLN A 94 19.04 -13.72 -12.53
N LEU A 95 18.15 -13.17 -11.70
CA LEU A 95 17.47 -13.92 -10.63
C LEU A 95 16.76 -15.17 -11.14
N ARG A 96 16.08 -15.08 -12.29
CA ARG A 96 15.43 -16.22 -12.94
C ARG A 96 16.42 -17.29 -13.34
N LEU A 97 17.57 -16.90 -13.88
CA LEU A 97 18.63 -17.83 -14.30
C LEU A 97 19.30 -18.52 -13.11
N GLU A 98 19.56 -17.79 -12.04
CA GLU A 98 20.20 -18.31 -10.83
C GLU A 98 19.26 -19.13 -9.94
N SER A 99 17.98 -18.83 -9.97
CA SER A 99 16.93 -19.45 -9.16
C SER A 99 15.74 -19.90 -10.02
N PRO A 100 15.92 -20.85 -10.97
CA PRO A 100 14.89 -21.19 -11.97
C PRO A 100 13.62 -21.79 -11.34
N GLY A 101 13.71 -22.34 -10.12
CA GLY A 101 12.57 -22.89 -9.39
C GLY A 101 11.89 -21.89 -8.43
N ALA A 102 12.44 -20.69 -8.25
CA ALA A 102 11.82 -19.68 -7.41
C ALA A 102 10.69 -18.97 -8.15
N TRP A 103 9.63 -18.65 -7.43
CA TRP A 103 8.56 -17.78 -7.93
C TRP A 103 9.00 -16.31 -7.88
N ILE A 104 8.79 -15.57 -8.96
CA ILE A 104 9.12 -14.15 -9.06
C ILE A 104 7.84 -13.36 -9.25
N GLY A 105 7.39 -12.69 -8.17
CA GLY A 105 6.38 -11.65 -8.20
C GLY A 105 7.04 -10.28 -8.34
N ALA A 106 6.60 -9.49 -9.30
CA ALA A 106 7.09 -8.13 -9.49
C ALA A 106 5.93 -7.13 -9.49
N PHE A 107 6.17 -5.93 -9.01
CA PHE A 107 5.22 -4.84 -9.08
C PHE A 107 5.91 -3.53 -9.39
N GLY A 108 5.23 -2.70 -10.18
CA GLY A 108 5.62 -1.34 -10.52
C GLY A 108 4.42 -0.41 -10.44
N THR A 109 4.65 0.89 -10.60
CA THR A 109 3.58 1.88 -10.52
C THR A 109 3.38 2.61 -11.84
N ILE A 110 2.15 2.64 -12.33
CA ILE A 110 1.72 3.63 -13.32
C ILE A 110 1.67 4.97 -12.57
N MET A 111 2.45 5.92 -13.04
CA MET A 111 2.69 7.17 -12.34
C MET A 111 1.39 7.92 -12.03
N ARG A 112 1.22 8.37 -10.79
CA ARG A 112 0.09 9.23 -10.36
C ARG A 112 -0.01 10.50 -11.22
N LEU A 113 -1.16 11.16 -11.16
CA LEU A 113 -1.40 12.33 -12.02
C LEU A 113 -0.48 13.47 -11.70
N ALA A 114 -0.43 13.94 -10.46
CA ALA A 114 0.51 14.97 -10.06
C ALA A 114 1.61 14.39 -9.18
N PRO A 115 2.86 14.82 -9.35
CA PRO A 115 3.92 14.46 -8.41
C PRO A 115 3.58 14.93 -7.00
N THR A 116 4.24 14.35 -6.00
CA THR A 116 4.10 14.81 -4.61
C THR A 116 4.48 16.29 -4.52
N GLY A 117 3.57 17.12 -3.99
CA GLY A 117 3.85 18.54 -3.72
C GLY A 117 4.94 18.65 -2.67
N LEU A 118 5.96 19.44 -2.97
CA LEU A 118 7.14 19.65 -2.12
C LEU A 118 7.35 21.14 -1.86
N PRO A 119 7.93 21.53 -0.71
CA PRO A 119 8.22 22.92 -0.40
C PRO A 119 9.09 23.58 -1.48
N ALA A 120 8.95 24.90 -1.63
CA ALA A 120 9.80 25.68 -2.51
C ALA A 120 11.29 25.44 -2.22
N GLY A 121 12.09 25.35 -3.29
CA GLY A 121 13.55 25.11 -3.17
C GLY A 121 13.95 23.63 -3.20
N THR A 122 13.00 22.68 -3.26
CA THR A 122 13.34 21.30 -3.59
C THR A 122 13.73 21.18 -5.08
N PRO A 123 14.62 20.25 -5.44
CA PRO A 123 15.13 20.15 -6.82
C PRO A 123 14.16 19.50 -7.82
N PHE A 124 12.91 19.24 -7.45
CA PHE A 124 11.92 18.56 -8.27
C PHE A 124 10.96 19.55 -8.93
N PHE A 125 10.44 19.20 -10.12
CA PHE A 125 9.45 20.02 -10.85
C PHE A 125 8.11 20.15 -10.09
N ALA A 126 7.88 19.31 -9.09
CA ALA A 126 6.70 19.39 -8.21
C ALA A 126 6.79 20.47 -7.13
N ALA A 127 7.86 21.27 -7.12
CA ALA A 127 7.99 22.39 -6.17
C ALA A 127 6.97 23.50 -6.46
N TYR A 128 6.52 24.18 -5.40
CA TYR A 128 5.68 25.38 -5.55
C TYR A 128 6.47 26.49 -6.29
N PRO A 129 5.80 27.34 -7.12
CA PRO A 129 4.36 27.48 -7.31
C PRO A 129 3.75 26.70 -8.49
N ILE A 130 4.54 25.93 -9.26
CA ILE A 130 4.04 25.25 -10.48
C ILE A 130 3.17 24.02 -10.19
N TRP A 131 3.29 23.44 -9.01
CA TRP A 131 2.59 22.20 -8.64
C TRP A 131 1.06 22.26 -8.85
N PRO A 132 0.33 23.34 -8.47
CA PRO A 132 -1.10 23.40 -8.68
C PRO A 132 -1.51 23.40 -10.18
N TYR A 133 -0.70 24.01 -11.03
CA TYR A 133 -0.94 24.04 -12.47
C TYR A 133 -0.63 22.67 -13.11
N LEU A 134 0.43 22.04 -12.66
CA LEU A 134 0.79 20.69 -13.10
C LEU A 134 -0.30 19.68 -12.71
N GLN A 135 -0.84 19.78 -11.51
CA GLN A 135 -1.96 18.95 -11.07
C GLN A 135 -3.20 19.15 -11.94
N GLN A 136 -3.58 20.41 -12.23
CA GLN A 136 -4.71 20.70 -13.10
C GLN A 136 -4.49 20.16 -14.52
N TYR A 137 -3.28 20.36 -15.07
CA TYR A 137 -2.94 19.84 -16.40
C TYR A 137 -3.03 18.33 -16.47
N ALA A 138 -2.50 17.63 -15.47
CA ALA A 138 -2.51 16.18 -15.41
C ALA A 138 -3.93 15.56 -15.32
N ASN A 139 -4.89 16.31 -14.79
CA ASN A 139 -6.29 15.91 -14.69
C ASN A 139 -7.14 16.22 -15.93
N LEU A 140 -6.55 16.76 -17.00
CA LEU A 140 -7.26 16.93 -18.29
C LEU A 140 -7.30 15.59 -19.05
N HIS A 141 -8.27 15.46 -19.95
CA HIS A 141 -8.27 14.34 -20.91
C HIS A 141 -7.02 14.35 -21.79
N ASP A 142 -6.58 13.20 -22.24
CA ASP A 142 -5.47 13.05 -23.19
C ASP A 142 -5.94 12.26 -24.42
N PRO A 143 -6.14 12.92 -25.58
CA PRO A 143 -6.01 14.36 -25.83
C PRO A 143 -7.08 15.19 -25.11
N PRO A 144 -6.82 16.49 -24.82
CA PRO A 144 -7.80 17.39 -24.22
C PRO A 144 -9.08 17.45 -25.07
N LEU A 145 -10.24 17.44 -24.41
CA LEU A 145 -11.53 17.65 -25.09
C LEU A 145 -11.61 19.07 -25.67
N PRO A 146 -12.49 19.31 -26.67
CA PRO A 146 -12.61 20.64 -27.28
C PRO A 146 -12.82 21.77 -26.27
N GLY A 147 -13.56 21.53 -25.18
CA GLY A 147 -13.78 22.51 -24.11
C GLY A 147 -12.57 22.70 -23.18
N GLU A 148 -11.61 21.79 -23.17
CA GLU A 148 -10.41 21.84 -22.34
C GLU A 148 -9.18 22.40 -23.07
N ALA A 149 -9.22 22.50 -24.40
CA ALA A 149 -8.05 22.86 -25.21
C ALA A 149 -7.44 24.22 -24.81
N VAL A 150 -8.29 25.23 -24.57
CA VAL A 150 -7.84 26.57 -24.13
C VAL A 150 -7.22 26.51 -22.74
N SER A 151 -7.80 25.74 -21.82
CA SER A 151 -7.27 25.54 -20.47
C SER A 151 -5.95 24.79 -20.52
N ALA A 152 -5.81 23.79 -21.36
CA ALA A 152 -4.56 23.04 -21.55
C ALA A 152 -3.43 23.93 -22.04
N GLU A 153 -3.67 24.81 -23.03
CA GLU A 153 -2.69 25.78 -23.54
C GLU A 153 -2.27 26.76 -22.44
N HIS A 154 -3.24 27.33 -21.73
CA HIS A 154 -2.97 28.26 -20.63
C HIS A 154 -2.14 27.60 -19.50
N LEU A 155 -2.46 26.38 -19.12
CA LEU A 155 -1.71 25.64 -18.11
C LEU A 155 -0.29 25.32 -18.56
N ARG A 156 -0.05 25.00 -19.85
CA ARG A 156 1.28 24.85 -20.42
C ARG A 156 2.12 26.11 -20.25
N ASP A 157 1.54 27.27 -20.51
CA ASP A 157 2.22 28.56 -20.35
C ASP A 157 2.59 28.83 -18.88
N LEU A 158 1.67 28.54 -17.95
CA LEU A 158 1.91 28.71 -16.51
C LEU A 158 2.95 27.75 -15.93
N ILE A 159 2.98 26.51 -16.40
CA ILE A 159 3.98 25.50 -15.97
C ILE A 159 5.35 25.83 -16.57
N GLY A 160 5.39 26.21 -17.83
CA GLY A 160 6.61 26.43 -18.60
C GLY A 160 7.22 25.15 -19.19
N GLU A 161 7.76 25.27 -20.40
CA GLU A 161 8.25 24.12 -21.17
C GLU A 161 9.30 23.24 -20.45
N PRO A 162 10.30 23.75 -19.74
CA PRO A 162 11.27 22.85 -19.08
C PRO A 162 10.60 21.91 -18.08
N ALA A 163 9.70 22.43 -17.22
CA ALA A 163 9.05 21.63 -16.19
C ALA A 163 8.02 20.67 -16.77
N LEU A 164 7.24 21.13 -17.76
CA LEU A 164 6.26 20.28 -18.44
C LEU A 164 6.96 19.18 -19.26
N GLY A 165 8.03 19.53 -19.97
CA GLY A 165 8.85 18.58 -20.73
C GLY A 165 9.43 17.49 -19.84
N ASP A 166 10.01 17.85 -18.71
CA ASP A 166 10.55 16.91 -17.72
C ASP A 166 9.46 15.98 -17.16
N TYR A 167 8.28 16.52 -16.84
CA TYR A 167 7.15 15.75 -16.35
C TYR A 167 6.65 14.73 -17.38
N LEU A 168 6.42 15.16 -18.62
CA LEU A 168 5.95 14.28 -19.70
C LEU A 168 7.01 13.24 -20.10
N ALA A 169 8.29 13.62 -20.13
CA ALA A 169 9.39 12.68 -20.37
C ALA A 169 9.51 11.63 -19.27
N THR A 170 9.29 12.02 -18.00
CA THR A 170 9.25 11.08 -16.87
C THR A 170 8.12 10.06 -17.03
N ARG A 171 6.90 10.50 -17.37
CA ARG A 171 5.77 9.59 -17.66
C ARG A 171 6.07 8.66 -18.81
N ALA A 172 6.58 9.19 -19.93
CA ALA A 172 6.92 8.38 -21.10
C ALA A 172 7.99 7.32 -20.80
N ARG A 173 8.99 7.67 -19.96
CA ARG A 173 10.01 6.73 -19.47
C ARG A 173 9.36 5.59 -18.67
N ASN A 174 8.48 5.92 -17.71
CA ASN A 174 7.82 4.94 -16.85
C ASN A 174 6.93 4.01 -17.69
N LEU A 175 6.11 4.55 -18.58
CA LEU A 175 5.30 3.74 -19.50
C LEU A 175 6.16 2.77 -20.34
N ALA A 176 7.33 3.20 -20.82
CA ALA A 176 8.24 2.34 -21.58
C ALA A 176 8.80 1.21 -20.70
N VAL A 177 9.05 1.47 -19.41
CA VAL A 177 9.47 0.44 -18.44
C VAL A 177 8.32 -0.53 -18.14
N ASP A 178 7.08 -0.06 -17.93
CA ASP A 178 5.92 -0.91 -17.70
C ASP A 178 5.70 -1.88 -18.88
N ARG A 179 5.87 -1.41 -20.11
CA ARG A 179 5.83 -2.25 -21.32
C ARG A 179 6.95 -3.30 -21.36
N LEU A 180 8.17 -2.95 -20.91
CA LEU A 180 9.26 -3.91 -20.75
C LEU A 180 8.90 -4.98 -19.72
N LEU A 181 8.27 -4.64 -18.62
CA LEU A 181 7.83 -5.59 -17.59
C LEU A 181 6.77 -6.57 -18.13
N LEU A 182 5.83 -6.10 -18.96
CA LEU A 182 4.90 -6.99 -19.69
C LEU A 182 5.66 -7.98 -20.59
N GLN A 183 6.70 -7.54 -21.31
CA GLN A 183 7.53 -8.43 -22.13
C GLN A 183 8.30 -9.44 -21.28
N MET A 184 8.87 -9.03 -20.15
CA MET A 184 9.54 -9.94 -19.21
C MET A 184 8.58 -10.97 -18.62
N THR A 185 7.32 -10.60 -18.41
CA THR A 185 6.27 -11.53 -17.99
C THR A 185 5.91 -12.50 -19.11
N ALA A 186 5.76 -12.02 -20.35
CA ALA A 186 5.46 -12.85 -21.51
C ALA A 186 6.55 -13.91 -21.76
N THR A 187 7.81 -13.55 -21.56
CA THR A 187 8.96 -14.46 -21.74
C THR A 187 9.24 -15.39 -20.55
N GLY A 188 8.47 -15.29 -19.46
CA GLY A 188 8.61 -16.18 -18.30
C GLY A 188 9.69 -15.75 -17.29
N VAL A 189 10.25 -14.57 -17.41
CA VAL A 189 11.17 -14.01 -16.40
C VAL A 189 10.41 -13.69 -15.11
N ILE A 190 9.24 -13.07 -15.22
CA ILE A 190 8.33 -12.76 -14.12
C ILE A 190 7.15 -13.74 -14.14
N ASP A 191 6.82 -14.34 -13.00
CA ASP A 191 5.69 -15.25 -12.87
C ASP A 191 4.36 -14.50 -12.66
N ARG A 192 4.38 -13.44 -11.86
CA ARG A 192 3.25 -12.54 -11.62
C ARG A 192 3.72 -11.09 -11.64
N LEU A 193 3.13 -10.28 -12.50
CA LEU A 193 3.33 -8.83 -12.56
C LEU A 193 2.08 -8.10 -12.10
N VAL A 194 2.25 -7.06 -11.29
CA VAL A 194 1.19 -6.12 -10.95
C VAL A 194 1.66 -4.71 -11.25
N LEU A 195 0.92 -3.99 -12.08
CA LEU A 195 1.12 -2.57 -12.32
C LEU A 195 0.05 -1.80 -11.56
N GLY A 196 0.45 -1.13 -10.48
CA GLY A 196 -0.47 -0.36 -9.64
C GLY A 196 -0.68 1.03 -10.19
N GLN A 197 -1.93 1.43 -10.41
CA GLN A 197 -2.24 2.82 -10.70
C GLN A 197 -2.16 3.61 -9.40
N ASP A 198 -1.11 4.36 -9.25
CA ASP A 198 -0.91 5.28 -8.13
C ASP A 198 -1.89 6.46 -8.25
N ASP A 199 -2.38 6.98 -7.11
CA ASP A 199 -3.42 8.01 -6.95
C ASP A 199 -3.86 8.72 -8.24
N ALA A 200 -5.02 8.37 -8.75
CA ALA A 200 -5.60 8.94 -9.96
C ALA A 200 -7.12 8.83 -9.95
N GLY A 201 -7.79 9.93 -10.25
CA GLY A 201 -9.25 9.93 -10.47
C GLY A 201 -9.63 9.25 -11.81
N PRO A 202 -10.90 9.30 -12.18
CA PRO A 202 -11.41 8.65 -13.40
C PRO A 202 -10.95 9.32 -14.71
N VAL A 203 -10.35 10.51 -14.63
CA VAL A 203 -9.90 11.31 -15.78
C VAL A 203 -8.46 11.76 -15.56
N GLY A 204 -7.67 11.83 -16.64
CA GLY A 204 -6.30 12.31 -16.61
C GLY A 204 -5.38 11.58 -17.59
N LEU A 205 -4.13 12.01 -17.62
CA LEU A 205 -3.10 11.46 -18.54
C LEU A 205 -2.89 9.95 -18.41
N HIS A 206 -3.09 9.39 -17.21
CA HIS A 206 -2.94 7.96 -16.94
C HIS A 206 -3.95 7.09 -17.72
N VAL A 207 -5.13 7.60 -18.07
CA VAL A 207 -6.17 6.82 -18.75
C VAL A 207 -5.66 6.25 -20.07
N ARG A 208 -4.93 7.06 -20.84
CA ARG A 208 -4.31 6.59 -22.09
C ARG A 208 -3.20 5.57 -21.83
N GLU A 209 -2.39 5.77 -20.79
CA GLU A 209 -1.31 4.85 -20.41
C GLU A 209 -1.89 3.49 -19.98
N VAL A 210 -2.88 3.49 -19.09
CA VAL A 210 -3.60 2.29 -18.64
C VAL A 210 -4.24 1.56 -19.82
N THR A 211 -4.94 2.28 -20.71
CA THR A 211 -5.59 1.70 -21.89
C THR A 211 -4.59 1.00 -22.81
N LEU A 212 -3.43 1.62 -23.03
CA LEU A 212 -2.36 1.02 -23.84
C LEU A 212 -1.82 -0.25 -23.19
N LEU A 213 -1.50 -0.20 -21.90
CA LEU A 213 -0.98 -1.34 -21.15
C LEU A 213 -1.99 -2.49 -21.06
N GLN A 214 -3.28 -2.20 -20.86
CA GLN A 214 -4.36 -3.19 -20.90
C GLN A 214 -4.46 -3.86 -22.27
N SER A 215 -4.35 -3.09 -23.35
CA SER A 215 -4.36 -3.62 -24.71
C SER A 215 -3.17 -4.55 -24.98
N GLU A 216 -1.96 -4.17 -24.54
CA GLU A 216 -0.76 -5.00 -24.68
C GLU A 216 -0.82 -6.26 -23.82
N LEU A 217 -1.33 -6.15 -22.59
CA LEU A 217 -1.56 -7.29 -21.70
C LEU A 217 -2.51 -8.30 -22.34
N ALA A 218 -3.63 -7.84 -22.87
CA ALA A 218 -4.61 -8.69 -23.57
C ALA A 218 -4.03 -9.30 -24.85
N GLY A 219 -3.33 -8.50 -25.67
CA GLY A 219 -2.68 -8.97 -26.90
C GLY A 219 -1.61 -10.04 -26.66
N ALA A 220 -0.92 -9.98 -25.52
CA ALA A 220 0.06 -10.98 -25.11
C ALA A 220 -0.54 -12.16 -24.32
N ASN A 221 -1.86 -12.20 -24.10
CA ASN A 221 -2.58 -13.23 -23.32
C ASN A 221 -2.03 -13.41 -21.90
N LEU A 222 -1.78 -12.32 -21.21
CA LEU A 222 -1.16 -12.30 -19.88
C LEU A 222 -2.15 -12.18 -18.70
N ALA A 223 -3.46 -12.22 -18.92
CA ALA A 223 -4.48 -11.98 -17.90
C ALA A 223 -4.32 -12.84 -16.62
N ASN A 224 -3.76 -14.03 -16.73
CA ASN A 224 -3.48 -14.91 -15.57
C ASN A 224 -2.13 -14.62 -14.88
N ARG A 225 -1.29 -13.75 -15.46
CA ARG A 225 0.09 -13.51 -15.01
C ARG A 225 0.40 -12.04 -14.78
N ALA A 226 -0.39 -11.14 -15.36
CA ALA A 226 -0.24 -9.71 -15.18
C ALA A 226 -1.60 -9.07 -14.96
N SER A 227 -1.63 -7.99 -14.17
CA SER A 227 -2.82 -7.20 -13.94
C SER A 227 -2.47 -5.73 -13.72
N ILE A 228 -3.45 -4.85 -13.92
CA ILE A 228 -3.37 -3.43 -13.65
C ILE A 228 -4.45 -3.12 -12.62
N GLU A 229 -4.05 -2.56 -11.47
CA GLU A 229 -4.88 -2.42 -10.29
C GLU A 229 -4.84 -0.99 -9.74
N PRO A 230 -5.89 -0.52 -9.03
CA PRO A 230 -5.77 0.67 -8.18
C PRO A 230 -4.77 0.43 -7.05
N GLY A 231 -4.02 1.47 -6.66
CA GLY A 231 -3.13 1.45 -5.52
C GLY A 231 -1.66 1.22 -5.87
N ALA A 232 -0.80 1.26 -4.87
CA ALA A 232 0.64 1.10 -5.00
C ALA A 232 1.29 0.52 -3.74
N ASP A 233 0.93 1.03 -2.56
CA ASP A 233 1.63 0.75 -1.30
C ASP A 233 1.36 -0.67 -0.79
N GLU A 234 0.20 -1.24 -1.02
CA GLU A 234 -0.23 -2.57 -0.60
C GLU A 234 0.30 -3.70 -1.48
N LEU A 235 0.75 -3.41 -2.71
CA LEU A 235 1.09 -4.44 -3.70
C LEU A 235 2.20 -5.37 -3.25
N GLY A 236 3.19 -4.84 -2.53
CA GLY A 236 4.25 -5.64 -1.92
C GLY A 236 3.70 -6.66 -0.92
N MET A 237 2.77 -6.25 -0.06
CA MET A 237 2.08 -7.13 0.90
C MET A 237 1.21 -8.16 0.21
N ALA A 238 0.42 -7.77 -0.78
CA ALA A 238 -0.46 -8.64 -1.54
C ALA A 238 0.34 -9.76 -2.26
N LEU A 239 1.47 -9.41 -2.88
CA LEU A 239 2.36 -10.40 -3.51
C LEU A 239 3.09 -11.29 -2.49
N VAL A 240 3.43 -10.78 -1.30
CA VAL A 240 3.96 -11.60 -0.22
C VAL A 240 2.90 -12.59 0.28
N ALA A 241 1.65 -12.16 0.46
CA ALA A 241 0.53 -13.04 0.79
C ALA A 241 0.32 -14.13 -0.27
N HIS A 242 0.41 -13.77 -1.56
CA HIS A 242 0.38 -14.73 -2.67
C HIS A 242 1.51 -15.78 -2.55
N ALA A 243 2.74 -15.33 -2.31
CA ALA A 243 3.87 -16.24 -2.14
C ALA A 243 3.68 -17.19 -0.94
N ILE A 244 3.11 -16.69 0.17
CA ILE A 244 2.77 -17.48 1.36
C ILE A 244 1.65 -18.49 1.06
N ALA A 245 0.58 -18.08 0.38
CA ALA A 245 -0.51 -18.98 -0.05
C ALA A 245 0.01 -20.10 -0.96
N ARG A 246 0.90 -19.77 -1.90
CA ARG A 246 1.59 -20.77 -2.74
C ARG A 246 2.44 -21.74 -1.92
N ALA A 247 3.15 -21.26 -0.91
CA ALA A 247 3.94 -22.13 -0.02
C ALA A 247 3.06 -23.12 0.76
N ALA A 248 1.84 -22.69 1.11
CA ALA A 248 0.81 -23.53 1.72
C ALA A 248 0.06 -24.43 0.70
N THR A 249 0.38 -24.34 -0.58
CA THR A 249 -0.34 -25.02 -1.67
C THR A 249 -1.86 -24.76 -1.59
N TRP A 250 -2.21 -23.50 -1.38
CA TRP A 250 -3.57 -23.07 -1.13
C TRP A 250 -3.98 -21.90 -2.04
N THR A 251 -5.19 -21.99 -2.58
CA THR A 251 -5.86 -20.89 -3.26
C THR A 251 -7.05 -20.48 -2.40
N PRO A 252 -6.93 -19.37 -1.63
CA PRO A 252 -8.01 -18.92 -0.74
C PRO A 252 -9.28 -18.58 -1.51
N ARG A 253 -10.46 -18.94 -0.95
CA ARG A 253 -11.76 -18.51 -1.47
C ARG A 253 -12.28 -17.38 -0.59
N ILE A 254 -12.54 -16.22 -1.21
CA ILE A 254 -12.92 -14.99 -0.53
C ILE A 254 -14.37 -14.65 -0.83
N GLY A 255 -15.21 -14.55 0.20
CA GLY A 255 -16.54 -13.95 0.12
C GLY A 255 -16.50 -12.49 0.51
N VAL A 256 -17.29 -11.63 -0.13
CA VAL A 256 -17.26 -10.17 0.11
C VAL A 256 -18.62 -9.68 0.59
N HIS A 257 -18.61 -8.99 1.73
CA HIS A 257 -19.77 -8.39 2.38
C HIS A 257 -19.58 -6.89 2.48
N TYR A 258 -20.58 -6.12 2.08
CA TYR A 258 -20.55 -4.64 2.17
C TYR A 258 -21.49 -4.17 3.28
N SER A 259 -21.11 -3.10 3.98
CA SER A 259 -21.92 -2.51 5.05
C SER A 259 -23.24 -1.92 4.59
N THR A 260 -23.36 -1.61 3.28
CA THR A 260 -24.61 -1.16 2.66
C THR A 260 -24.88 -1.91 1.35
N PRO A 261 -26.15 -2.04 0.91
CA PRO A 261 -26.47 -2.69 -0.36
C PRO A 261 -25.80 -2.06 -1.59
N ALA A 262 -25.52 -0.76 -1.56
CA ALA A 262 -24.85 -0.04 -2.63
C ALA A 262 -23.30 0.00 -2.46
N GLY A 263 -22.77 -0.57 -1.40
CA GLY A 263 -21.35 -0.46 -1.04
C GLY A 263 -20.40 -0.90 -2.13
N ALA A 264 -20.76 -1.91 -2.92
CA ALA A 264 -19.97 -2.37 -4.06
C ALA A 264 -19.69 -1.29 -5.13
N LEU A 265 -20.53 -0.27 -5.21
CA LEU A 265 -20.44 0.83 -6.18
C LEU A 265 -19.69 2.06 -5.61
N TYR A 266 -19.30 2.02 -4.33
CA TYR A 266 -18.54 3.12 -3.74
C TYR A 266 -17.23 3.34 -4.51
N GLN A 267 -16.93 4.59 -4.79
CA GLN A 267 -15.70 5.00 -5.48
C GLN A 267 -15.18 6.29 -4.82
N ASP A 268 -13.94 6.27 -4.40
CA ASP A 268 -13.26 7.45 -3.90
C ASP A 268 -12.84 8.37 -5.07
N PRO A 269 -12.86 9.70 -4.90
CA PRO A 269 -12.44 10.64 -5.94
C PRO A 269 -11.00 10.48 -6.44
N ILE A 270 -10.13 9.86 -5.66
CA ILE A 270 -8.73 9.59 -6.03
C ILE A 270 -8.51 8.18 -6.57
N GLU A 271 -9.58 7.41 -6.78
CA GLU A 271 -9.54 6.08 -7.39
C GLU A 271 -10.29 6.07 -8.72
N TYR A 272 -9.73 5.41 -9.73
CA TYR A 272 -10.30 5.41 -11.09
C TYR A 272 -11.40 4.38 -11.30
N ALA A 273 -11.62 3.48 -10.33
CA ALA A 273 -12.59 2.39 -10.42
C ALA A 273 -13.39 2.24 -9.12
N PRO A 274 -14.63 1.69 -9.16
CA PRO A 274 -15.39 1.38 -7.97
C PRO A 274 -14.72 0.28 -7.13
N ILE A 275 -14.99 0.30 -5.83
CA ILE A 275 -14.35 -0.60 -4.87
C ILE A 275 -14.55 -2.09 -5.21
N SER A 276 -15.67 -2.48 -5.80
CA SER A 276 -15.89 -3.87 -6.20
C SER A 276 -14.87 -4.36 -7.23
N ALA A 277 -14.47 -3.50 -8.18
CA ALA A 277 -13.44 -3.83 -9.16
C ALA A 277 -12.05 -3.92 -8.50
N ALA A 278 -11.73 -2.98 -7.60
CA ALA A 278 -10.47 -3.01 -6.86
C ALA A 278 -10.34 -4.26 -5.98
N ILE A 279 -11.43 -4.67 -5.30
CA ILE A 279 -11.45 -5.90 -4.47
C ILE A 279 -11.22 -7.13 -5.33
N GLU A 280 -11.94 -7.27 -6.46
CA GLU A 280 -11.79 -8.42 -7.36
C GLU A 280 -10.35 -8.56 -7.83
N ALA A 281 -9.74 -7.46 -8.18
CA ALA A 281 -8.39 -7.36 -8.62
C ALA A 281 -7.38 -7.75 -7.52
N LEU A 282 -7.50 -7.17 -6.33
CA LEU A 282 -6.62 -7.46 -5.18
C LEU A 282 -6.75 -8.91 -4.68
N ILE A 283 -7.95 -9.52 -4.75
CA ILE A 283 -8.13 -10.96 -4.50
C ILE A 283 -7.21 -11.75 -5.44
N GLY A 284 -7.22 -11.43 -6.73
CA GLY A 284 -6.34 -12.08 -7.71
C GLY A 284 -4.84 -11.81 -7.49
N VAL A 285 -4.46 -10.60 -7.07
CA VAL A 285 -3.07 -10.27 -6.71
C VAL A 285 -2.59 -11.10 -5.52
N CYS A 286 -3.42 -11.28 -4.51
CA CYS A 286 -3.14 -12.12 -3.34
C CYS A 286 -3.12 -13.63 -3.65
N GLY A 287 -3.37 -14.05 -4.88
CA GLY A 287 -3.41 -15.46 -5.29
C GLY A 287 -4.65 -16.20 -4.81
N ALA A 288 -5.73 -15.46 -4.54
CA ALA A 288 -7.03 -15.96 -4.11
C ALA A 288 -8.04 -15.94 -5.27
N VAL A 289 -9.22 -16.48 -5.04
CA VAL A 289 -10.37 -16.43 -5.93
C VAL A 289 -11.60 -15.94 -5.18
N ARG A 290 -12.46 -15.20 -5.86
CA ARG A 290 -13.74 -14.82 -5.28
C ARG A 290 -14.71 -15.99 -5.31
N ASP A 291 -15.32 -16.28 -4.16
CA ASP A 291 -16.37 -17.28 -4.02
C ASP A 291 -17.27 -16.91 -2.84
N ASP A 292 -18.37 -16.24 -3.13
CA ASP A 292 -19.31 -15.79 -2.08
C ASP A 292 -20.13 -16.97 -1.50
N SER A 293 -20.18 -18.11 -2.20
CA SER A 293 -20.98 -19.28 -1.79
C SER A 293 -20.23 -20.25 -0.87
N GLU A 294 -18.92 -20.44 -1.10
CA GLU A 294 -18.06 -21.36 -0.37
C GLU A 294 -16.80 -20.68 0.16
N SER A 295 -16.95 -19.45 0.65
CA SER A 295 -15.80 -18.66 1.13
C SER A 295 -15.14 -19.30 2.36
N GLU A 296 -13.80 -19.30 2.34
CA GLU A 296 -12.97 -19.66 3.48
C GLU A 296 -12.62 -18.43 4.34
N ILE A 297 -12.56 -17.27 3.71
CA ILE A 297 -12.36 -15.96 4.34
C ILE A 297 -13.53 -15.07 3.94
N ALA A 298 -14.22 -14.49 4.90
CA ALA A 298 -15.25 -13.48 4.69
C ALA A 298 -14.61 -12.10 4.85
N LEU A 299 -14.49 -11.35 3.75
CA LEU A 299 -14.04 -9.97 3.74
C LEU A 299 -15.24 -9.04 3.95
N TYR A 300 -15.26 -8.35 5.07
CA TYR A 300 -16.24 -7.34 5.43
C TYR A 300 -15.71 -5.95 5.11
N VAL A 301 -16.41 -5.23 4.24
CA VAL A 301 -16.00 -3.91 3.72
C VAL A 301 -17.00 -2.86 4.18
N ARG A 302 -16.57 -2.01 5.09
CA ARG A 302 -17.35 -0.85 5.53
C ARG A 302 -17.09 0.34 4.61
N VAL A 303 -18.16 0.89 4.05
CA VAL A 303 -18.08 2.05 3.16
C VAL A 303 -18.53 3.33 3.88
N PRO A 304 -18.02 4.52 3.48
CA PRO A 304 -18.47 5.80 4.01
C PRO A 304 -19.98 6.01 3.86
N GLY A 305 -20.57 6.70 4.83
CA GLY A 305 -22.02 6.98 4.83
C GLY A 305 -22.88 5.86 5.39
N THR A 306 -22.29 4.76 5.87
CA THR A 306 -23.01 3.71 6.62
C THR A 306 -23.62 4.30 7.88
N THR A 307 -24.90 4.06 8.11
CA THR A 307 -25.61 4.54 9.30
C THR A 307 -25.28 3.72 10.53
N SER A 308 -25.49 4.28 11.74
CA SER A 308 -25.23 3.55 12.99
C SER A 308 -26.04 2.24 13.12
N SER A 309 -27.23 2.18 12.55
CA SER A 309 -28.05 0.93 12.57
C SER A 309 -27.51 -0.12 11.59
N GLU A 310 -26.97 0.29 10.45
CA GLU A 310 -26.28 -0.60 9.51
C GLU A 310 -24.97 -1.09 10.11
N ASP A 311 -24.20 -0.22 10.77
CA ASP A 311 -23.00 -0.60 11.52
C ASP A 311 -23.30 -1.66 12.58
N ASP A 312 -24.39 -1.49 13.37
CA ASP A 312 -24.80 -2.50 14.36
C ASP A 312 -25.19 -3.84 13.72
N ALA A 313 -25.85 -3.79 12.57
CA ALA A 313 -26.15 -5.00 11.80
C ALA A 313 -24.88 -5.66 11.28
N PHE A 314 -23.96 -4.87 10.77
CA PHE A 314 -22.69 -5.33 10.21
C PHE A 314 -21.79 -5.98 11.26
N ILE A 315 -21.66 -5.37 12.46
CA ILE A 315 -20.94 -5.96 13.59
C ILE A 315 -21.60 -7.29 14.01
N ARG A 316 -22.95 -7.37 14.06
CA ARG A 316 -23.63 -8.62 14.38
C ARG A 316 -23.39 -9.71 13.34
N GLU A 317 -23.34 -9.36 12.06
CA GLU A 317 -23.07 -10.31 10.97
C GLU A 317 -21.65 -10.86 11.07
N MET A 318 -20.65 -9.99 11.21
CA MET A 318 -19.26 -10.40 11.46
C MET A 318 -19.14 -11.32 12.69
N LYS A 319 -19.81 -10.95 13.79
CA LYS A 319 -19.82 -11.76 15.02
C LYS A 319 -20.39 -13.15 14.78
N ASN A 320 -21.51 -13.26 14.04
CA ASN A 320 -22.12 -14.54 13.71
C ASN A 320 -21.17 -15.43 12.89
N ASP A 321 -20.41 -14.86 11.96
CA ASP A 321 -19.46 -15.61 11.16
C ASP A 321 -18.26 -16.08 12.00
N VAL A 322 -17.72 -15.21 12.85
CA VAL A 322 -16.67 -15.57 13.80
C VAL A 322 -17.16 -16.67 14.78
N ASP A 323 -18.40 -16.57 15.28
CA ASP A 323 -19.00 -17.58 16.19
C ASP A 323 -19.20 -18.95 15.50
N ARG A 324 -19.32 -18.97 14.17
CA ARG A 324 -19.36 -20.19 13.34
C ARG A 324 -17.97 -20.72 12.98
N GLY A 325 -16.90 -20.06 13.43
CA GLY A 325 -15.52 -20.44 13.14
C GLY A 325 -15.02 -20.02 11.75
N ARG A 326 -15.70 -19.08 11.09
CA ARG A 326 -15.23 -18.52 9.83
C ARG A 326 -14.07 -17.54 10.06
N SER A 327 -13.14 -17.50 9.14
CA SER A 327 -12.12 -16.45 9.07
C SER A 327 -12.78 -15.16 8.61
N VAL A 328 -12.64 -14.08 9.38
CA VAL A 328 -13.23 -12.76 9.09
C VAL A 328 -12.13 -11.71 8.97
N ALA A 329 -12.01 -11.11 7.78
CA ALA A 329 -11.19 -9.95 7.51
C ALA A 329 -12.07 -8.71 7.45
N PHE A 330 -11.63 -7.61 8.05
CA PHE A 330 -12.38 -6.36 8.08
C PHE A 330 -11.58 -5.20 7.49
N ALA A 331 -12.21 -4.45 6.58
CA ALA A 331 -11.67 -3.28 5.90
C ALA A 331 -12.63 -2.08 6.07
N ASP A 332 -12.19 -1.01 6.74
CA ASP A 332 -12.96 0.24 6.87
C ASP A 332 -12.42 1.29 5.88
N LEU A 333 -13.26 1.70 4.95
CA LEU A 333 -12.91 2.65 3.90
C LEU A 333 -13.23 4.11 4.27
N SER A 334 -13.50 4.40 5.53
CA SER A 334 -13.91 5.74 5.97
C SER A 334 -12.75 6.73 6.09
N TYR A 335 -11.50 6.29 6.03
CA TYR A 335 -10.29 7.09 6.26
C TYR A 335 -10.30 8.44 5.51
N LEU A 336 -10.48 8.44 4.18
CA LEU A 336 -10.46 9.67 3.38
C LEU A 336 -11.74 10.48 3.51
N ALA A 337 -12.86 9.85 3.84
CA ALA A 337 -14.16 10.51 3.94
C ALA A 337 -14.37 11.18 5.31
N SER A 338 -14.03 10.52 6.40
CA SER A 338 -14.25 11.02 7.75
C SER A 338 -13.46 10.27 8.82
N TYR A 339 -12.38 10.85 9.32
CA TYR A 339 -11.64 10.32 10.47
C TYR A 339 -12.53 10.10 11.71
N ARG A 340 -13.52 10.99 11.96
CA ARG A 340 -14.42 10.86 13.12
C ARG A 340 -15.34 9.66 13.00
N ASP A 341 -15.81 9.36 11.81
CA ASP A 341 -16.66 8.18 11.56
C ASP A 341 -15.85 6.89 11.70
N GLN A 342 -14.64 6.87 11.16
CA GLN A 342 -13.68 5.80 11.33
C GLN A 342 -13.38 5.53 12.81
N ALA A 343 -12.99 6.56 13.57
CA ALA A 343 -12.71 6.46 15.00
C ALA A 343 -13.92 5.92 15.79
N ALA A 344 -15.12 6.43 15.52
CA ALA A 344 -16.33 5.97 16.19
C ALA A 344 -16.62 4.48 15.93
N PHE A 345 -16.38 4.00 14.70
CA PHE A 345 -16.56 2.59 14.38
C PHE A 345 -15.47 1.72 15.02
N ALA A 346 -14.21 2.12 14.97
CA ALA A 346 -13.11 1.39 15.60
C ALA A 346 -13.33 1.22 17.11
N GLN A 347 -13.80 2.27 17.81
CA GLN A 347 -14.16 2.21 19.24
C GLN A 347 -15.30 1.22 19.49
N ARG A 348 -16.35 1.22 18.66
CA ARG A 348 -17.47 0.26 18.77
C ARG A 348 -17.00 -1.17 18.52
N LEU A 349 -16.12 -1.38 17.56
CA LEU A 349 -15.55 -2.69 17.26
C LEU A 349 -14.74 -3.23 18.44
N LEU A 350 -13.87 -2.40 19.04
CA LEU A 350 -13.14 -2.75 20.26
C LEU A 350 -14.08 -3.06 21.43
N ALA A 351 -15.03 -2.17 21.72
CA ALA A 351 -15.99 -2.34 22.81
C ALA A 351 -16.89 -3.59 22.66
N SER A 352 -17.14 -4.04 21.44
CA SER A 352 -17.92 -5.27 21.17
C SER A 352 -17.17 -6.56 21.51
N GLY A 353 -15.84 -6.51 21.74
CA GLY A 353 -14.97 -7.66 21.92
C GLY A 353 -14.75 -8.48 20.63
N LEU A 354 -15.22 -7.99 19.48
CA LEU A 354 -15.07 -8.68 18.21
C LEU A 354 -13.66 -8.48 17.63
N ALA A 355 -13.05 -7.32 17.87
CA ALA A 355 -11.75 -6.94 17.31
C ALA A 355 -10.66 -8.00 17.54
N SER A 356 -10.60 -8.60 18.76
CA SER A 356 -9.63 -9.65 19.11
C SER A 356 -9.85 -11.00 18.41
N ARG A 357 -10.96 -11.15 17.70
CA ARG A 357 -11.39 -12.39 17.05
C ARG A 357 -11.38 -12.31 15.53
N LEU A 358 -11.08 -11.13 14.98
CA LEU A 358 -10.88 -10.95 13.55
C LEU A 358 -9.55 -11.58 13.12
N ASP A 359 -9.53 -12.09 11.90
CA ASP A 359 -8.29 -12.55 11.26
C ASP A 359 -7.58 -11.42 10.50
N ALA A 360 -8.22 -10.27 10.35
CA ALA A 360 -7.58 -9.06 9.84
C ALA A 360 -8.38 -7.80 10.19
N TYR A 361 -7.65 -6.70 10.36
CA TYR A 361 -8.17 -5.35 10.47
C TYR A 361 -7.31 -4.38 9.69
N ALA A 362 -7.92 -3.54 8.87
CA ALA A 362 -7.23 -2.42 8.23
C ALA A 362 -8.19 -1.25 7.99
N SER A 363 -7.67 -0.02 8.12
CA SER A 363 -8.43 1.21 7.89
C SER A 363 -7.47 2.39 7.67
N TRP A 364 -6.79 2.43 6.53
CA TRP A 364 -5.80 3.47 6.26
C TRP A 364 -5.70 3.87 4.80
N ASN A 365 -5.41 5.16 4.56
CA ASN A 365 -5.13 5.77 3.26
C ASN A 365 -6.22 5.47 2.21
N THR A 366 -5.89 4.87 1.06
CA THR A 366 -6.84 4.58 -0.01
C THR A 366 -7.60 3.29 0.24
N ASN A 367 -8.71 3.09 -0.49
CA ASN A 367 -9.50 1.86 -0.40
C ASN A 367 -8.67 0.63 -0.76
N ALA A 368 -7.83 0.72 -1.79
CA ALA A 368 -6.95 -0.37 -2.22
C ALA A 368 -5.93 -0.73 -1.13
N ASN A 369 -5.31 0.27 -0.47
CA ASN A 369 -4.39 0.04 0.63
C ASN A 369 -5.05 -0.70 1.79
N THR A 370 -6.25 -0.27 2.18
CA THR A 370 -7.04 -0.88 3.26
C THR A 370 -7.41 -2.33 2.93
N VAL A 371 -8.02 -2.57 1.77
CA VAL A 371 -8.44 -3.92 1.35
C VAL A 371 -7.26 -4.85 1.16
N GLY A 372 -6.20 -4.38 0.49
CA GLY A 372 -5.00 -5.18 0.25
C GLY A 372 -4.31 -5.62 1.54
N THR A 373 -4.28 -4.75 2.56
CA THR A 373 -3.73 -5.06 3.88
C THR A 373 -4.57 -6.11 4.59
N ALA A 374 -5.91 -5.94 4.64
CA ALA A 374 -6.81 -6.89 5.30
C ALA A 374 -6.76 -8.28 4.65
N LEU A 375 -6.77 -8.35 3.31
CA LEU A 375 -6.62 -9.60 2.58
C LEU A 375 -5.29 -10.28 2.88
N ALA A 376 -4.19 -9.52 2.85
CA ALA A 376 -2.86 -10.07 3.06
C ALA A 376 -2.69 -10.64 4.48
N GLU A 377 -3.20 -9.97 5.51
CA GLU A 377 -3.17 -10.44 6.90
C GLU A 377 -3.96 -11.73 7.07
N ALA A 378 -5.23 -11.77 6.61
CA ALA A 378 -6.08 -12.95 6.73
C ALA A 378 -5.51 -14.16 5.96
N ILE A 379 -4.96 -13.95 4.77
CA ILE A 379 -4.32 -15.01 3.98
C ILE A 379 -3.06 -15.53 4.67
N ALA A 380 -2.23 -14.66 5.23
CA ALA A 380 -1.04 -15.09 5.98
C ALA A 380 -1.43 -15.94 7.20
N ALA A 381 -2.46 -15.54 7.95
CA ALA A 381 -2.98 -16.30 9.09
C ALA A 381 -3.55 -17.66 8.66
N GLY A 382 -4.38 -17.68 7.62
CA GLY A 382 -4.97 -18.91 7.06
C GLY A 382 -3.92 -19.88 6.54
N ALA A 383 -2.91 -19.39 5.81
CA ALA A 383 -1.81 -20.19 5.30
C ALA A 383 -0.94 -20.77 6.43
N GLY A 384 -0.62 -19.97 7.46
CA GLY A 384 0.12 -20.43 8.63
C GLY A 384 -0.60 -21.56 9.36
N ARG A 385 -1.93 -21.47 9.54
CA ARG A 385 -2.75 -22.53 10.13
C ARG A 385 -2.71 -23.82 9.29
N ARG A 386 -2.78 -23.72 7.97
CA ARG A 386 -2.69 -24.86 7.04
C ARG A 386 -1.33 -25.54 7.05
N MET A 387 -0.27 -24.75 7.18
CA MET A 387 1.10 -25.28 7.27
C MET A 387 1.49 -25.73 8.68
N HIS A 388 0.64 -25.53 9.68
CA HIS A 388 0.94 -25.76 11.11
C HIS A 388 2.13 -24.94 11.63
N THR A 389 2.33 -23.75 11.08
CA THR A 389 3.40 -22.81 11.44
C THR A 389 2.88 -21.46 11.92
N TYR A 390 1.58 -21.33 12.12
CA TYR A 390 0.92 -20.11 12.55
C TYR A 390 1.47 -19.61 13.89
N ASP A 391 1.87 -18.34 13.91
CA ASP A 391 2.32 -17.65 15.12
C ASP A 391 1.23 -16.67 15.60
N ALA A 392 0.53 -17.08 16.66
CA ALA A 392 -0.56 -16.31 17.24
C ALA A 392 -0.09 -14.98 17.86
N LEU A 393 1.15 -14.93 18.41
CA LEU A 393 1.70 -13.70 18.98
C LEU A 393 2.06 -12.70 17.88
N ALA A 394 2.68 -13.18 16.80
CA ALA A 394 2.99 -12.35 15.65
C ALA A 394 1.71 -11.77 15.00
N HIS A 395 0.64 -12.58 14.88
CA HIS A 395 -0.64 -12.13 14.35
C HIS A 395 -1.29 -11.08 15.26
N ARG A 396 -1.39 -11.35 16.54
CA ARG A 396 -1.88 -10.40 17.54
C ARG A 396 -1.11 -9.07 17.50
N THR A 397 0.22 -9.15 17.37
CA THR A 397 1.06 -7.95 17.24
C THR A 397 0.75 -7.17 15.97
N PHE A 398 0.54 -7.84 14.84
CA PHE A 398 0.17 -7.19 13.58
C PHE A 398 -1.17 -6.45 13.70
N THR A 399 -2.23 -7.14 14.12
CA THR A 399 -3.55 -6.55 14.31
C THR A 399 -3.52 -5.38 15.31
N PHE A 400 -2.76 -5.52 16.40
CA PHE A 400 -2.56 -4.43 17.35
C PHE A 400 -1.88 -3.21 16.71
N VAL A 401 -0.82 -3.41 15.93
CA VAL A 401 -0.16 -2.32 15.18
C VAL A 401 -1.14 -1.64 14.23
N ARG A 402 -2.04 -2.39 13.58
CA ARG A 402 -3.07 -1.78 12.72
C ARG A 402 -4.03 -0.89 13.51
N PHE A 403 -4.50 -1.32 14.69
CA PHE A 403 -5.33 -0.45 15.53
C PHE A 403 -4.59 0.79 16.04
N VAL A 404 -3.31 0.64 16.39
CA VAL A 404 -2.49 1.77 16.86
C VAL A 404 -2.20 2.77 15.72
N ASP A 405 -1.88 2.29 14.53
CA ASP A 405 -1.58 3.14 13.37
C ASP A 405 -2.86 3.68 12.72
N ASP A 406 -3.75 2.78 12.26
CA ASP A 406 -4.90 3.14 11.44
C ASP A 406 -5.95 3.95 12.23
N TYR A 407 -6.18 3.61 13.49
CA TYR A 407 -7.14 4.30 14.33
C TYR A 407 -6.48 5.34 15.26
N ALA A 408 -5.64 4.90 16.21
CA ALA A 408 -5.16 5.83 17.24
C ALA A 408 -4.29 6.95 16.64
N TYR A 409 -3.34 6.63 15.78
CA TYR A 409 -2.51 7.65 15.18
C TYR A 409 -3.30 8.56 14.24
N HIS A 410 -3.97 8.00 13.26
CA HIS A 410 -4.58 8.81 12.21
C HIS A 410 -5.77 9.62 12.68
N ASP A 411 -6.60 9.08 13.57
CA ASP A 411 -7.85 9.71 13.97
C ASP A 411 -7.70 10.57 15.25
N GLU A 412 -6.85 10.14 16.19
CA GLU A 412 -6.75 10.78 17.50
C GLU A 412 -5.46 11.60 17.66
N VAL A 413 -4.30 11.04 17.33
CA VAL A 413 -3.00 11.66 17.60
C VAL A 413 -2.60 12.65 16.51
N ARG A 414 -2.64 12.27 15.24
CA ARG A 414 -2.22 13.13 14.13
C ARG A 414 -2.91 14.51 14.09
N PRO A 415 -4.23 14.64 14.34
CA PRO A 415 -4.87 15.95 14.43
C PRO A 415 -4.27 16.83 15.53
N GLN A 416 -3.88 16.25 16.68
CA GLN A 416 -3.26 16.98 17.79
C GLN A 416 -1.83 17.43 17.44
N LEU A 417 -1.05 16.58 16.74
CA LEU A 417 0.26 16.93 16.21
C LEU A 417 0.16 18.10 15.23
N ASN A 418 -0.77 18.04 14.30
CA ASN A 418 -0.99 19.09 13.31
C ASN A 418 -1.47 20.40 13.95
N ALA A 419 -2.34 20.35 14.97
CA ALA A 419 -2.75 21.51 15.72
C ALA A 419 -1.57 22.15 16.49
N THR A 420 -0.68 21.33 17.06
CA THR A 420 0.53 21.79 17.74
C THR A 420 1.49 22.48 16.78
N LEU A 421 1.70 21.94 15.59
CA LEU A 421 2.51 22.57 14.53
C LEU A 421 1.89 23.88 14.05
N ALA A 422 0.58 23.90 13.82
CA ALA A 422 -0.13 25.12 13.42
C ALA A 422 -0.01 26.25 14.46
N ALA A 423 -0.07 25.92 15.76
CA ALA A 423 0.15 26.88 16.83
C ALA A 423 1.58 27.46 16.83
N GLN A 424 2.55 26.78 16.24
CA GLN A 424 3.91 27.23 16.04
C GLN A 424 4.11 27.95 14.67
N GLY A 425 3.03 28.17 13.92
CA GLY A 425 3.06 28.78 12.59
C GLY A 425 3.50 27.84 11.46
N ILE A 426 3.58 26.51 11.72
CA ILE A 426 3.94 25.51 10.73
C ILE A 426 2.64 24.89 10.19
N THR A 427 2.24 25.29 9.00
CA THR A 427 0.99 24.82 8.33
C THR A 427 1.25 23.81 7.21
N ASP A 428 2.47 23.77 6.67
CA ASP A 428 2.90 22.74 5.72
C ASP A 428 3.55 21.58 6.48
N HIS A 429 2.90 20.43 6.46
CA HIS A 429 3.34 19.22 7.16
C HIS A 429 3.97 18.18 6.22
N THR A 430 4.20 18.54 4.95
CA THR A 430 4.73 17.60 3.93
C THR A 430 6.21 17.29 4.14
N LEU A 431 6.97 18.22 4.72
CA LEU A 431 8.37 18.01 5.08
C LEU A 431 8.77 18.95 6.23
N LEU A 432 8.81 18.44 7.43
CA LEU A 432 9.18 19.20 8.62
C LEU A 432 10.69 19.46 8.70
N ALA A 433 11.07 20.65 9.20
CA ALA A 433 12.44 20.90 9.59
C ALA A 433 12.91 19.92 10.68
N PRO A 434 14.19 19.53 10.75
CA PRO A 434 14.66 18.50 11.68
C PRO A 434 14.27 18.74 13.13
N GLY A 435 14.37 19.96 13.64
CA GLY A 435 14.00 20.31 15.01
C GLY A 435 12.49 20.15 15.28
N ALA A 436 11.63 20.60 14.37
CA ALA A 436 10.20 20.43 14.47
C ALA A 436 9.81 18.93 14.41
N ALA A 437 10.41 18.17 13.49
CA ALA A 437 10.18 16.73 13.38
C ALA A 437 10.52 16.00 14.68
N THR A 438 11.68 16.30 15.31
CA THR A 438 12.09 15.70 16.59
C THR A 438 11.11 16.03 17.72
N SER A 439 10.67 17.29 17.82
CA SER A 439 9.73 17.71 18.87
C SER A 439 8.36 17.05 18.70
N ILE A 440 7.87 16.96 17.47
CA ILE A 440 6.59 16.32 17.16
C ILE A 440 6.66 14.81 17.35
N GLU A 441 7.77 14.15 17.03
CA GLU A 441 7.95 12.72 17.27
C GLU A 441 7.96 12.39 18.78
N GLN A 442 8.49 13.27 19.62
CA GLN A 442 8.41 13.11 21.08
C GLN A 442 6.98 13.23 21.59
N LEU A 443 6.20 14.19 21.06
CA LEU A 443 4.78 14.34 21.41
C LEU A 443 3.96 13.13 20.90
N ASP A 444 4.18 12.69 19.66
CA ASP A 444 3.59 11.50 19.08
C ASP A 444 3.78 10.28 19.99
N ARG A 445 5.02 10.02 20.39
CA ARG A 445 5.35 8.92 21.32
C ARG A 445 4.57 9.00 22.64
N SER A 446 4.43 10.20 23.20
CA SER A 446 3.73 10.38 24.47
C SER A 446 2.23 10.14 24.36
N LEU A 447 1.61 10.62 23.29
CA LEU A 447 0.16 10.46 23.04
C LEU A 447 -0.15 9.00 22.68
N LEU A 448 0.54 8.49 21.67
CA LEU A 448 0.27 7.18 21.14
C LEU A 448 0.57 6.03 22.11
N TRP A 449 1.49 6.23 23.08
CA TRP A 449 1.70 5.25 24.15
C TRP A 449 0.43 5.03 24.99
N ASN A 450 -0.25 6.10 25.39
CA ASN A 450 -1.46 5.99 26.20
C ASN A 450 -2.59 5.28 25.43
N ASP A 451 -2.75 5.64 24.16
CA ASP A 451 -3.77 5.04 23.31
C ASP A 451 -3.46 3.55 23.04
N ALA A 452 -2.20 3.22 22.78
CA ALA A 452 -1.75 1.84 22.58
C ALA A 452 -2.05 0.96 23.81
N VAL A 453 -1.77 1.43 25.03
CA VAL A 453 -2.10 0.69 26.26
C VAL A 453 -3.61 0.49 26.40
N GLY A 454 -4.41 1.51 26.12
CA GLY A 454 -5.88 1.42 26.15
C GLY A 454 -6.45 0.46 25.11
N ILE A 455 -5.91 0.49 23.89
CA ILE A 455 -6.30 -0.42 22.80
C ILE A 455 -5.95 -1.88 23.15
N LEU A 456 -4.72 -2.14 23.61
CA LEU A 456 -4.30 -3.51 23.92
C LEU A 456 -5.14 -4.12 25.05
N SER A 457 -5.48 -3.33 26.07
CA SER A 457 -6.34 -3.80 27.16
C SER A 457 -7.74 -4.22 26.72
N GLN A 458 -8.27 -3.63 25.63
CA GLN A 458 -9.56 -4.00 25.05
C GLN A 458 -9.41 -5.14 24.01
N LEU A 459 -8.32 -5.13 23.25
CA LEU A 459 -8.05 -6.12 22.22
C LEU A 459 -7.65 -7.47 22.84
N ASP A 460 -6.78 -7.44 23.85
CA ASP A 460 -6.30 -8.65 24.54
C ASP A 460 -5.85 -8.36 25.97
N PRO A 461 -6.79 -8.45 26.93
CA PRO A 461 -6.53 -8.10 28.33
C PRO A 461 -5.48 -9.00 29.03
N GLY A 462 -5.02 -10.08 28.41
CA GLY A 462 -3.97 -10.94 28.95
C GLY A 462 -2.55 -10.53 28.52
N TYR A 463 -2.41 -9.35 27.88
CA TYR A 463 -1.12 -8.84 27.39
C TYR A 463 -0.95 -7.37 27.73
N HIS A 464 0.32 -6.96 27.86
CA HIS A 464 0.70 -5.56 28.04
C HIS A 464 1.70 -5.11 26.96
N VAL A 465 1.79 -3.80 26.75
CA VAL A 465 2.80 -3.17 25.89
C VAL A 465 4.15 -3.21 26.62
N ALA A 466 5.04 -4.08 26.19
CA ALA A 466 6.37 -4.24 26.79
C ALA A 466 7.35 -3.17 26.28
N ALA A 467 7.23 -2.77 25.03
CA ALA A 467 8.04 -1.73 24.42
C ALA A 467 7.29 -1.10 23.24
N ILE A 468 7.53 0.18 23.00
CA ILE A 468 7.08 0.87 21.78
C ILE A 468 8.15 1.86 21.32
N SER A 469 8.44 1.82 20.01
CA SER A 469 9.30 2.79 19.35
C SER A 469 8.52 3.47 18.24
N ILE A 470 8.47 4.77 18.28
CA ILE A 470 7.69 5.61 17.35
C ILE A 470 8.64 6.52 16.61
N ARG A 471 8.46 6.68 15.31
CA ARG A 471 9.22 7.57 14.44
C ARG A 471 8.30 8.14 13.35
N LEU A 472 8.63 9.33 12.88
CA LEU A 472 8.06 9.89 11.65
C LEU A 472 9.00 9.55 10.49
N PRO A 473 8.66 8.58 9.62
CA PRO A 473 9.61 8.02 8.65
C PRO A 473 10.17 9.06 7.69
N TRP A 474 9.35 10.00 7.21
CA TRP A 474 9.73 11.02 6.22
C TRP A 474 9.68 12.44 6.77
N ARG A 475 9.85 12.60 8.09
CA ARG A 475 9.75 13.90 8.78
C ARG A 475 8.46 14.65 8.42
N ARG A 476 7.34 13.95 8.42
CA ARG A 476 6.00 14.47 8.15
C ARG A 476 4.99 13.77 9.06
N THR A 477 3.83 14.39 9.27
CA THR A 477 2.77 13.79 10.10
C THR A 477 1.81 12.92 9.30
N PHE A 478 2.10 12.62 8.04
CA PHE A 478 1.20 11.81 7.22
C PHE A 478 1.10 10.37 7.71
N GLU A 479 2.23 9.79 8.13
CA GLU A 479 2.30 8.44 8.68
C GLU A 479 3.23 8.39 9.89
N THR A 480 3.04 7.39 10.74
CA THR A 480 3.95 7.03 11.82
C THR A 480 4.55 5.64 11.62
N SER A 481 5.69 5.39 12.20
CA SER A 481 6.31 4.07 12.27
C SER A 481 6.19 3.56 13.70
N VAL A 482 5.39 2.53 13.88
CA VAL A 482 5.17 1.90 15.18
C VAL A 482 5.87 0.55 15.20
N ASP A 483 6.93 0.43 16.01
CA ASP A 483 7.55 -0.85 16.32
C ASP A 483 7.23 -1.19 17.79
N VAL A 484 6.49 -2.26 18.00
CA VAL A 484 5.93 -2.60 19.30
C VAL A 484 6.23 -4.03 19.68
N GLY A 485 6.56 -4.21 20.95
CA GLY A 485 6.61 -5.52 21.61
C GLY A 485 5.44 -5.62 22.58
N ILE A 486 4.66 -6.70 22.48
CA ILE A 486 3.66 -7.09 23.47
C ILE A 486 4.12 -8.35 24.21
N ALA A 487 3.79 -8.46 25.49
CA ALA A 487 4.12 -9.60 26.31
C ALA A 487 2.91 -10.06 27.14
N PRO A 488 2.77 -11.36 27.43
CA PRO A 488 1.70 -11.84 28.31
C PRO A 488 1.86 -11.28 29.73
N ASP A 489 0.75 -11.05 30.39
CA ASP A 489 0.73 -10.72 31.82
C ASP A 489 1.16 -11.95 32.61
N ILE A 490 2.00 -11.73 33.66
CA ILE A 490 2.56 -12.79 34.50
C ILE A 490 1.56 -13.20 35.57
#